data_3d54ac69559587a36350a249ab69c1af
#
_entry.id   3d54ac69559587a36350a249ab69c1af
#
_cell.length_a   1.000
_cell.length_b   1.000
_cell.length_c   1.000
_cell.angle_alpha   90.00
_cell.angle_beta   90.00
_cell.angle_gamma   90.00
#
_symmetry.space_group_name_H-M   'P 1'
#
loop_
_entity.id
_entity.type
_entity.pdbx_description
1 polymer ?
#
loop_
_entity_poly.entity_id
_entity_poly.type
_entity_poly.pdbx_seq_one_letter_code
_entity_poly.pdbx_strand_id
1 'polypeptide(L)'
;MRVVFLDNRDSFVYNLVDLCTSRGAQVDVYRNTTPMSVLTAALEPTEAEKAAGQRPLLITSPGPGHPREAGCLMELTAYALEQRIPTLGICLGYQALVEACGGQVAPVGPTHGRTDRVLVTKAGAEFAPLAPCVIAPRSGEQAPYGWIDVARYHSLGSRELPAQLVSLAHSRDDVVMALRHASAPAVGLQFHPESILTPAGPTLISALFTFLTQEA
;
A
#
# COMPACT_ATOMS: atom_id res chain seq x y z
N MET A 1 -2.23 16.54 7.84
CA MET A 1 -2.24 15.09 8.09
C MET A 1 -0.84 14.64 8.47
N ARG A 2 -0.70 13.88 9.55
CA ARG A 2 0.59 13.30 9.98
C ARG A 2 0.74 11.89 9.43
N VAL A 3 1.93 11.57 8.94
CA VAL A 3 2.29 10.26 8.41
C VAL A 3 3.46 9.70 9.22
N VAL A 4 3.29 8.51 9.76
CA VAL A 4 4.37 7.70 10.33
C VAL A 4 4.84 6.77 9.23
N PHE A 5 6.07 6.93 8.78
CA PHE A 5 6.61 6.22 7.65
C PHE A 5 7.66 5.20 8.11
N LEU A 6 7.41 3.91 7.90
CA LEU A 6 8.38 2.85 8.18
C LEU A 6 9.25 2.59 6.95
N ASP A 7 10.53 2.92 7.05
CA ASP A 7 11.54 2.68 6.02
C ASP A 7 12.16 1.28 6.17
N ASN A 8 11.88 0.40 5.21
CA ASN A 8 12.42 -0.95 5.11
C ASN A 8 13.74 -1.01 4.32
N ARG A 9 14.52 0.09 4.30
CA ARG A 9 15.80 0.21 3.62
C ARG A 9 15.72 0.14 2.09
N ASP A 10 14.69 0.75 1.54
CA ASP A 10 14.53 0.89 0.10
C ASP A 10 15.17 2.17 -0.42
N SER A 11 15.75 2.12 -1.63
CA SER A 11 16.40 3.29 -2.26
C SER A 11 15.40 4.35 -2.73
N PHE A 12 14.14 4.00 -2.91
CA PHE A 12 13.07 4.90 -3.39
C PHE A 12 12.22 5.51 -2.27
N VAL A 13 12.55 5.25 -1.00
CA VAL A 13 11.82 5.77 0.17
C VAL A 13 11.58 7.28 0.07
N TYR A 14 12.61 8.05 -0.28
CA TYR A 14 12.49 9.50 -0.35
C TYR A 14 11.58 9.99 -1.47
N ASN A 15 11.42 9.25 -2.56
CA ASN A 15 10.42 9.56 -3.59
C ASN A 15 8.99 9.44 -3.05
N LEU A 16 8.74 8.43 -2.19
CA LEU A 16 7.46 8.30 -1.49
C LEU A 16 7.26 9.41 -0.46
N VAL A 17 8.29 9.76 0.30
CA VAL A 17 8.25 10.87 1.28
C VAL A 17 7.95 12.18 0.56
N ASP A 18 8.63 12.49 -0.55
CA ASP A 18 8.39 13.68 -1.35
C ASP A 18 6.97 13.69 -1.94
N LEU A 19 6.50 12.54 -2.36
CA LEU A 19 5.14 12.39 -2.85
C LEU A 19 4.10 12.66 -1.75
N CYS A 20 4.37 12.29 -0.50
CA CYS A 20 3.54 12.59 0.66
C CYS A 20 3.60 14.06 1.06
N THR A 21 4.80 14.63 1.17
CA THR A 21 5.01 16.02 1.62
C THR A 21 4.47 17.02 0.60
N SER A 22 4.59 16.74 -0.70
CA SER A 22 4.00 17.58 -1.77
C SER A 22 2.47 17.69 -1.68
N ARG A 23 1.82 16.84 -0.86
CA ARG A 23 0.38 16.85 -0.57
C ARG A 23 0.05 17.42 0.82
N GLY A 24 1.02 18.11 1.43
CA GLY A 24 0.85 18.74 2.72
C GLY A 24 0.89 17.78 3.91
N ALA A 25 1.38 16.54 3.73
CA ALA A 25 1.60 15.64 4.86
C ALA A 25 2.88 16.03 5.62
N GLN A 26 2.80 16.00 6.94
CA GLN A 26 3.98 15.98 7.81
C GLN A 26 4.41 14.53 7.95
N VAL A 27 5.63 14.20 7.52
CA VAL A 27 6.14 12.81 7.46
C VAL A 27 7.27 12.62 8.47
N ASP A 28 7.06 11.70 9.40
CA ASP A 28 8.07 11.24 10.36
C ASP A 28 8.58 9.87 9.90
N VAL A 29 9.85 9.79 9.51
CA VAL A 29 10.46 8.56 8.95
C VAL A 29 11.20 7.79 10.04
N TYR A 30 10.84 6.51 10.20
CA TYR A 30 11.46 5.57 11.12
C TYR A 30 12.04 4.38 10.37
N ARG A 31 13.19 3.89 10.81
CA ARG A 31 13.77 2.64 10.28
C ARG A 31 13.03 1.42 10.83
N ASN A 32 13.00 0.34 10.08
CA ASN A 32 12.43 -0.95 10.52
C ASN A 32 13.19 -1.63 11.68
N THR A 33 14.26 -1.01 12.16
CA THR A 33 14.99 -1.40 13.37
C THR A 33 14.62 -0.57 14.59
N THR A 34 13.71 0.41 14.44
CA THR A 34 13.22 1.24 15.54
C THR A 34 12.41 0.37 16.52
N PRO A 35 12.61 0.53 17.83
CA PRO A 35 11.82 -0.21 18.83
C PRO A 35 10.32 0.03 18.69
N MET A 36 9.52 -1.02 18.87
CA MET A 36 8.06 -0.94 18.77
C MET A 36 7.46 0.12 19.71
N SER A 37 8.00 0.28 20.92
CA SER A 37 7.53 1.31 21.87
C SER A 37 7.63 2.74 21.33
N VAL A 38 8.61 3.03 20.48
CA VAL A 38 8.76 4.34 19.81
C VAL A 38 7.72 4.47 18.68
N LEU A 39 7.55 3.41 17.88
CA LEU A 39 6.62 3.41 16.75
C LEU A 39 5.16 3.49 17.21
N THR A 40 4.80 2.75 18.24
CA THR A 40 3.45 2.81 18.80
C THR A 40 3.15 4.18 19.40
N ALA A 41 4.11 4.77 20.13
CA ALA A 41 3.98 6.16 20.62
C ALA A 41 3.83 7.17 19.48
N ALA A 42 4.58 6.99 18.37
CA ALA A 42 4.44 7.86 17.20
C ALA A 42 3.09 7.73 16.50
N LEU A 43 2.43 6.58 16.60
CA LEU A 43 1.10 6.30 16.04
C LEU A 43 -0.05 6.75 16.96
N GLU A 44 0.24 7.15 18.21
CA GLU A 44 -0.79 7.73 19.08
C GLU A 44 -1.25 9.09 18.52
N PRO A 45 -2.57 9.32 18.39
CA PRO A 45 -3.07 10.62 17.98
C PRO A 45 -2.72 11.70 18.98
N THR A 46 -2.26 12.85 18.51
CA THR A 46 -2.08 14.07 19.32
C THR A 46 -3.44 14.57 19.83
N GLU A 47 -3.44 15.45 20.83
CA GLU A 47 -4.68 16.05 21.31
C GLU A 47 -5.43 16.85 20.23
N ALA A 48 -4.70 17.48 19.31
CA ALA A 48 -5.29 18.17 18.16
C ALA A 48 -5.93 17.19 17.15
N GLU A 49 -5.28 16.05 16.88
CA GLU A 49 -5.82 15.00 16.02
C GLU A 49 -7.06 14.34 16.65
N LYS A 50 -7.03 14.05 17.96
CA LYS A 50 -8.20 13.55 18.71
C LYS A 50 -9.38 14.51 18.64
N ALA A 51 -9.13 15.80 18.85
CA ALA A 51 -10.16 16.83 18.78
C ALA A 51 -10.77 16.98 17.37
N ALA A 52 -9.98 16.68 16.32
CA ALA A 52 -10.41 16.71 14.93
C ALA A 52 -10.98 15.36 14.45
N GLY A 53 -11.03 14.31 15.31
CA GLY A 53 -11.41 12.96 14.91
C GLY A 53 -10.43 12.33 13.91
N GLN A 54 -9.15 12.71 13.96
CA GLN A 54 -8.13 12.25 13.02
C GLN A 54 -7.13 11.32 13.69
N ARG A 55 -6.55 10.45 12.91
CA ARG A 55 -5.44 9.55 13.31
C ARG A 55 -4.27 9.72 12.34
N PRO A 56 -3.03 9.44 12.78
CA PRO A 56 -1.89 9.37 11.87
C PRO A 56 -2.07 8.22 10.87
N LEU A 57 -1.58 8.41 9.66
CA LEU A 57 -1.49 7.37 8.65
C LEU A 57 -0.16 6.63 8.78
N LEU A 58 -0.18 5.31 8.91
CA LEU A 58 1.00 4.47 8.77
C LEU A 58 1.26 4.18 7.30
N ILE A 59 2.48 4.46 6.83
CA ILE A 59 2.96 3.97 5.53
C ILE A 59 4.12 3.01 5.78
N THR A 60 4.02 1.80 5.24
CA THR A 60 5.11 0.82 5.24
C THR A 60 5.71 0.71 3.85
N SER A 61 7.00 1.01 3.74
CA SER A 61 7.72 1.20 2.47
C SER A 61 7.98 -0.10 1.72
N PRO A 62 8.39 -0.01 0.45
CA PRO A 62 9.16 -1.06 -0.21
C PRO A 62 10.41 -1.44 0.60
N GLY A 63 11.01 -2.56 0.25
CA GLY A 63 12.25 -3.04 0.86
C GLY A 63 12.72 -4.34 0.25
N PRO A 64 13.97 -4.74 0.51
CA PRO A 64 14.53 -6.00 0.05
C PRO A 64 14.05 -7.19 0.89
N GLY A 65 14.15 -8.39 0.33
CA GLY A 65 13.94 -9.65 1.02
C GLY A 65 12.47 -10.00 1.25
N HIS A 66 12.20 -10.63 2.37
CA HIS A 66 10.87 -11.11 2.76
C HIS A 66 10.33 -10.28 3.93
N PRO A 67 9.01 -10.00 4.03
CA PRO A 67 8.46 -9.14 5.09
C PRO A 67 8.78 -9.65 6.50
N ARG A 68 8.89 -10.96 6.72
CA ARG A 68 9.25 -11.56 8.02
C ARG A 68 10.71 -11.28 8.45
N GLU A 69 11.57 -10.88 7.51
CA GLU A 69 12.98 -10.58 7.74
C GLU A 69 13.23 -9.06 7.86
N ALA A 70 12.18 -8.25 7.72
CA ALA A 70 12.27 -6.80 7.67
C ALA A 70 12.11 -6.14 9.06
N GLY A 71 12.85 -6.60 10.06
CA GLY A 71 12.85 -6.03 11.41
C GLY A 71 11.46 -6.04 12.05
N CYS A 72 10.98 -4.88 12.50
CA CYS A 72 9.68 -4.75 13.16
C CYS A 72 8.47 -4.67 12.20
N LEU A 73 8.66 -4.82 10.88
CA LEU A 73 7.58 -4.61 9.89
C LEU A 73 6.34 -5.46 10.18
N MET A 74 6.51 -6.76 10.45
CA MET A 74 5.38 -7.67 10.70
C MET A 74 4.64 -7.32 11.99
N GLU A 75 5.39 -7.04 13.08
CA GLU A 75 4.83 -6.68 14.37
C GLU A 75 4.05 -5.35 14.28
N LEU A 76 4.63 -4.34 13.61
CA LEU A 76 3.97 -3.06 13.41
C LEU A 76 2.72 -3.17 12.54
N THR A 77 2.76 -4.00 11.48
CA THR A 77 1.60 -4.23 10.61
C THR A 77 0.46 -4.92 11.37
N ALA A 78 0.75 -5.94 12.16
CA ALA A 78 -0.23 -6.61 13.00
C ALA A 78 -0.86 -5.65 14.04
N TYR A 79 -0.03 -4.87 14.72
CA TYR A 79 -0.48 -3.83 15.64
C TYR A 79 -1.40 -2.79 14.96
N ALA A 80 -1.01 -2.31 13.77
CA ALA A 80 -1.81 -1.33 13.04
C ALA A 80 -3.19 -1.87 12.64
N LEU A 81 -3.27 -3.13 12.20
CA LEU A 81 -4.54 -3.79 11.88
C LEU A 81 -5.42 -3.97 13.13
N GLU A 82 -4.84 -4.42 14.25
CA GLU A 82 -5.55 -4.61 15.51
C GLU A 82 -6.10 -3.28 16.07
N GLN A 83 -5.27 -2.23 16.06
CA GLN A 83 -5.64 -0.89 16.53
C GLN A 83 -6.42 -0.06 15.50
N ARG A 84 -6.73 -0.67 14.33
CA ARG A 84 -7.44 0.00 13.22
C ARG A 84 -6.77 1.32 12.80
N ILE A 85 -5.44 1.34 12.78
CA ILE A 85 -4.67 2.50 12.31
C ILE A 85 -4.75 2.56 10.79
N PRO A 86 -5.10 3.70 10.18
CA PRO A 86 -5.03 3.88 8.74
C PRO A 86 -3.67 3.45 8.21
N THR A 87 -3.64 2.51 7.26
CA THR A 87 -2.40 1.89 6.83
C THR A 87 -2.32 1.78 5.30
N LEU A 88 -1.20 2.22 4.73
CA LEU A 88 -0.85 2.03 3.33
C LEU A 88 0.44 1.22 3.22
N GLY A 89 0.34 -0.02 2.74
CA GLY A 89 1.48 -0.89 2.49
C GLY A 89 1.93 -0.82 1.03
N ILE A 90 3.22 -0.54 0.78
CA ILE A 90 3.79 -0.49 -0.57
C ILE A 90 4.83 -1.61 -0.74
N CYS A 91 4.68 -2.42 -1.78
CA CYS A 91 5.55 -3.52 -2.17
C CYS A 91 5.81 -4.49 -0.99
N LEU A 92 6.90 -4.36 -0.25
CA LEU A 92 7.16 -5.16 0.95
C LEU A 92 6.10 -4.92 2.03
N GLY A 93 5.62 -3.68 2.20
CA GLY A 93 4.52 -3.34 3.11
C GLY A 93 3.18 -3.97 2.70
N TYR A 94 2.90 -4.07 1.40
CA TYR A 94 1.76 -4.85 0.89
C TYR A 94 1.89 -6.32 1.28
N GLN A 95 3.09 -6.91 1.10
CA GLN A 95 3.34 -8.31 1.44
C GLN A 95 3.17 -8.57 2.95
N ALA A 96 3.57 -7.60 3.79
CA ALA A 96 3.34 -7.67 5.23
C ALA A 96 1.84 -7.68 5.58
N LEU A 97 1.00 -6.91 4.88
CA LEU A 97 -0.46 -6.95 5.06
C LEU A 97 -1.04 -8.33 4.70
N VAL A 98 -0.58 -8.92 3.58
CA VAL A 98 -1.01 -10.28 3.18
C VAL A 98 -0.69 -11.30 4.27
N GLU A 99 0.54 -11.31 4.77
CA GLU A 99 0.97 -12.27 5.78
C GLU A 99 0.37 -12.03 7.17
N ALA A 100 0.19 -10.76 7.57
CA ALA A 100 -0.46 -10.42 8.83
C ALA A 100 -1.93 -10.88 8.88
N CYS A 101 -2.58 -11.01 7.72
CA CYS A 101 -3.91 -11.60 7.59
C CYS A 101 -3.90 -13.13 7.37
N GLY A 102 -2.75 -13.80 7.50
CA GLY A 102 -2.63 -15.26 7.34
C GLY A 102 -2.51 -15.74 5.89
N GLY A 103 -2.28 -14.83 4.94
CA GLY A 103 -1.98 -15.18 3.55
C GLY A 103 -0.52 -15.61 3.36
N GLN A 104 -0.18 -16.00 2.14
CA GLN A 104 1.14 -16.46 1.78
C GLN A 104 1.78 -15.55 0.74
N VAL A 105 3.02 -15.15 0.99
CA VAL A 105 3.91 -14.49 0.03
C VAL A 105 4.91 -15.52 -0.49
N ALA A 106 4.99 -15.66 -1.82
CA ALA A 106 5.79 -16.67 -2.48
C ALA A 106 6.46 -16.12 -3.76
N PRO A 107 7.45 -16.79 -4.33
CA PRO A 107 8.03 -16.42 -5.60
C PRO A 107 6.97 -16.39 -6.73
N VAL A 108 6.89 -15.27 -7.45
CA VAL A 108 5.97 -15.07 -8.59
C VAL A 108 6.71 -14.82 -9.90
N GLY A 109 8.03 -14.87 -9.86
CA GLY A 109 8.91 -14.55 -10.97
C GLY A 109 9.49 -13.13 -10.88
N PRO A 110 10.73 -12.94 -11.33
CA PRO A 110 11.40 -11.64 -11.25
C PRO A 110 10.78 -10.64 -12.24
N THR A 111 10.39 -9.50 -11.74
CA THR A 111 9.99 -8.35 -12.56
C THR A 111 10.78 -7.14 -12.09
N HIS A 112 11.60 -6.55 -12.97
CA HIS A 112 12.47 -5.42 -12.62
C HIS A 112 12.28 -4.27 -13.61
N GLY A 113 11.85 -3.12 -13.11
CA GLY A 113 11.83 -1.86 -13.85
C GLY A 113 10.96 -1.86 -15.13
N ARG A 114 9.84 -2.57 -15.13
CA ARG A 114 8.93 -2.67 -16.28
C ARG A 114 7.61 -2.01 -15.95
N THR A 115 7.09 -1.27 -16.93
CA THR A 115 5.68 -0.90 -16.91
C THR A 115 4.85 -2.14 -17.22
N ASP A 116 3.88 -2.43 -16.40
CA ASP A 116 2.92 -3.51 -16.57
C ASP A 116 1.49 -3.00 -16.45
N ARG A 117 0.55 -3.64 -17.13
CA ARG A 117 -0.88 -3.40 -16.99
C ARG A 117 -1.45 -4.31 -15.94
N VAL A 118 -1.95 -3.75 -14.86
CA VAL A 118 -2.70 -4.50 -13.86
C VAL A 118 -4.19 -4.35 -14.14
N LEU A 119 -4.88 -5.47 -14.20
CA LEU A 119 -6.30 -5.55 -14.52
C LEU A 119 -7.11 -5.26 -13.26
N VAL A 120 -8.02 -4.31 -13.36
CA VAL A 120 -8.90 -3.92 -12.25
C VAL A 120 -9.98 -4.99 -12.08
N THR A 121 -10.22 -5.41 -10.83
CA THR A 121 -11.32 -6.34 -10.49
C THR A 121 -12.64 -5.60 -10.39
N LYS A 122 -13.76 -6.32 -10.24
CA LYS A 122 -15.05 -5.70 -9.93
C LYS A 122 -14.97 -4.87 -8.65
N ALA A 123 -14.39 -5.43 -7.58
CA ALA A 123 -14.21 -4.71 -6.32
C ALA A 123 -13.29 -3.49 -6.46
N GLY A 124 -12.29 -3.55 -7.34
CA GLY A 124 -11.43 -2.43 -7.67
C GLY A 124 -12.16 -1.31 -8.41
N ALA A 125 -13.07 -1.65 -9.33
CA ALA A 125 -13.91 -0.67 -10.04
C ALA A 125 -14.91 0.03 -9.10
N GLU A 126 -15.36 -0.65 -8.06
CA GLU A 126 -16.23 -0.11 -7.01
C GLU A 126 -15.45 0.66 -5.92
N PHE A 127 -14.11 0.55 -5.91
CA PHE A 127 -13.26 1.22 -4.93
C PHE A 127 -12.87 2.63 -5.42
N ALA A 128 -13.54 3.64 -4.90
CA ALA A 128 -13.44 5.02 -5.34
C ALA A 128 -12.00 5.56 -5.52
N PRO A 129 -11.00 5.24 -4.65
CA PRO A 129 -9.64 5.72 -4.84
C PRO A 129 -8.95 5.25 -6.13
N LEU A 130 -9.35 4.12 -6.72
CA LEU A 130 -8.79 3.65 -7.99
C LEU A 130 -9.42 4.32 -9.22
N ALA A 131 -10.66 4.77 -9.12
CA ALA A 131 -11.43 5.28 -10.27
C ALA A 131 -10.69 6.31 -11.13
N PRO A 132 -10.01 7.35 -10.57
CA PRO A 132 -9.30 8.35 -11.36
C PRO A 132 -8.04 7.82 -12.06
N CYS A 133 -7.61 6.60 -11.73
CA CYS A 133 -6.38 5.99 -12.25
C CYS A 133 -6.66 4.93 -13.32
N VAL A 134 -7.92 4.53 -13.47
CA VAL A 134 -8.31 3.44 -14.36
C VAL A 134 -8.38 3.92 -15.80
N ILE A 135 -7.69 3.19 -16.67
CA ILE A 135 -7.75 3.35 -18.11
C ILE A 135 -8.86 2.43 -18.63
N ALA A 136 -9.87 3.03 -19.27
CA ALA A 136 -11.00 2.30 -19.82
C ALA A 136 -10.56 1.37 -20.97
N PRO A 137 -11.12 0.15 -21.07
CA PRO A 137 -10.82 -0.77 -22.15
C PRO A 137 -11.34 -0.26 -23.49
N ARG A 138 -10.59 -0.56 -24.56
CA ARG A 138 -11.07 -0.38 -25.92
C ARG A 138 -11.94 -1.57 -26.33
N SER A 139 -12.73 -1.39 -27.38
CA SER A 139 -13.56 -2.47 -27.92
C SER A 139 -12.71 -3.71 -28.26
N GLY A 140 -13.07 -4.88 -27.70
CA GLY A 140 -12.36 -6.15 -27.88
C GLY A 140 -11.25 -6.46 -26.88
N GLU A 141 -10.91 -5.55 -25.96
CA GLU A 141 -9.93 -5.84 -24.90
C GLU A 141 -10.58 -6.63 -23.74
N GLN A 142 -9.87 -7.67 -23.28
CA GLN A 142 -10.31 -8.54 -22.17
C GLN A 142 -9.96 -7.89 -20.81
N ALA A 143 -10.54 -6.74 -20.52
CA ALA A 143 -10.37 -6.01 -19.29
C ALA A 143 -11.67 -5.30 -18.92
N PRO A 144 -12.71 -6.01 -18.46
CA PRO A 144 -14.07 -5.46 -18.33
C PRO A 144 -14.16 -4.24 -17.41
N TYR A 145 -13.23 -4.12 -16.47
CA TYR A 145 -13.15 -2.98 -15.52
C TYR A 145 -11.95 -2.06 -15.79
N GLY A 146 -11.25 -2.24 -16.92
CA GLY A 146 -10.06 -1.47 -17.27
C GLY A 146 -8.79 -1.96 -16.59
N TRP A 147 -7.76 -1.12 -16.67
CA TRP A 147 -6.44 -1.41 -16.10
C TRP A 147 -5.77 -0.15 -15.59
N ILE A 148 -4.66 -0.34 -14.86
CA ILE A 148 -3.76 0.74 -14.43
C ILE A 148 -2.36 0.37 -14.92
N ASP A 149 -1.63 1.33 -15.52
CA ASP A 149 -0.22 1.16 -15.87
C ASP A 149 0.64 1.44 -14.64
N VAL A 150 1.46 0.46 -14.25
CA VAL A 150 2.22 0.49 -12.99
C VAL A 150 3.66 0.01 -13.16
N ALA A 151 4.54 0.48 -12.29
CA ALA A 151 5.92 0.02 -12.17
C ALA A 151 6.00 -1.23 -11.27
N ARG A 152 6.63 -2.31 -11.76
CA ARG A 152 6.90 -3.53 -10.98
C ARG A 152 8.39 -3.72 -10.75
N TYR A 153 8.76 -4.05 -9.48
CA TYR A 153 10.13 -4.29 -9.04
C TYR A 153 10.22 -5.45 -8.04
N HIS A 154 9.34 -6.46 -8.14
CA HIS A 154 9.25 -7.52 -7.16
C HIS A 154 9.41 -8.91 -7.77
N SER A 155 9.96 -9.85 -6.99
CA SER A 155 10.03 -11.28 -7.30
C SER A 155 9.11 -12.12 -6.41
N LEU A 156 8.66 -11.54 -5.29
CA LEU A 156 7.71 -12.14 -4.35
C LEU A 156 6.34 -11.48 -4.50
N GLY A 157 5.28 -12.21 -4.20
CA GLY A 157 3.91 -11.71 -4.23
C GLY A 157 2.90 -12.77 -3.79
N SER A 158 1.62 -12.49 -3.94
CA SER A 158 0.55 -13.43 -3.63
C SER A 158 -0.42 -13.56 -4.81
N ARG A 159 -0.89 -14.78 -5.07
CA ARG A 159 -1.97 -15.05 -6.05
C ARG A 159 -3.32 -15.26 -5.38
N GLU A 160 -3.30 -15.66 -4.12
CA GLU A 160 -4.49 -15.93 -3.32
C GLU A 160 -4.49 -15.05 -2.08
N LEU A 161 -5.64 -14.51 -1.72
CA LEU A 161 -5.80 -13.70 -0.53
C LEU A 161 -6.66 -14.40 0.50
N PRO A 162 -6.34 -14.25 1.80
CA PRO A 162 -7.24 -14.67 2.87
C PRO A 162 -8.54 -13.85 2.87
N ALA A 163 -9.58 -14.39 3.49
CA ALA A 163 -10.93 -13.82 3.46
C ALA A 163 -11.03 -12.37 3.99
N GLN A 164 -10.07 -11.94 4.82
CA GLN A 164 -9.99 -10.58 5.34
C GLN A 164 -9.53 -9.55 4.30
N LEU A 165 -8.99 -9.99 3.16
CA LEU A 165 -8.46 -9.12 2.12
C LEU A 165 -9.25 -9.24 0.83
N VAL A 166 -9.46 -8.11 0.19
CA VAL A 166 -10.20 -8.00 -1.08
C VAL A 166 -9.24 -7.56 -2.17
N SER A 167 -9.12 -8.38 -3.24
CA SER A 167 -8.32 -8.03 -4.42
C SER A 167 -8.98 -6.90 -5.20
N LEU A 168 -8.23 -5.82 -5.45
CA LEU A 168 -8.66 -4.66 -6.22
C LEU A 168 -8.11 -4.67 -7.66
N ALA A 169 -6.93 -5.27 -7.85
CA ALA A 169 -6.31 -5.43 -9.16
C ALA A 169 -5.36 -6.63 -9.14
N HIS A 170 -5.14 -7.24 -10.31
CA HIS A 170 -4.19 -8.34 -10.50
C HIS A 170 -3.41 -8.16 -11.81
N SER A 171 -2.24 -8.77 -11.90
CA SER A 171 -1.49 -8.88 -13.14
C SER A 171 -2.10 -9.94 -14.06
N ARG A 172 -1.61 -10.05 -15.29
CA ARG A 172 -2.09 -11.08 -16.25
C ARG A 172 -1.75 -12.51 -15.84
N ASP A 173 -0.77 -12.69 -14.97
CA ASP A 173 -0.35 -13.95 -14.37
C ASP A 173 -0.96 -14.17 -12.97
N ASP A 174 -2.08 -13.52 -12.69
CA ASP A 174 -2.92 -13.64 -11.48
C ASP A 174 -2.22 -13.27 -10.17
N VAL A 175 -1.13 -12.50 -10.22
CA VAL A 175 -0.55 -11.92 -9.01
C VAL A 175 -1.42 -10.75 -8.55
N VAL A 176 -1.85 -10.76 -7.30
CA VAL A 176 -2.62 -9.64 -6.74
C VAL A 176 -1.73 -8.42 -6.62
N MET A 177 -2.13 -7.32 -7.24
CA MET A 177 -1.32 -6.11 -7.38
C MET A 177 -1.84 -4.94 -6.53
N ALA A 178 -3.10 -4.97 -6.13
CA ALA A 178 -3.70 -4.04 -5.19
C ALA A 178 -4.75 -4.76 -4.35
N LEU A 179 -4.80 -4.43 -3.08
CA LEU A 179 -5.78 -4.98 -2.14
C LEU A 179 -6.26 -3.91 -1.15
N ARG A 180 -7.39 -4.18 -0.52
CA ARG A 180 -7.82 -3.53 0.71
C ARG A 180 -8.19 -4.57 1.77
N HIS A 181 -8.10 -4.19 3.03
CA HIS A 181 -8.70 -4.99 4.09
C HIS A 181 -10.23 -4.83 4.08
N ALA A 182 -10.96 -5.89 4.40
CA ALA A 182 -12.43 -5.90 4.32
C ALA A 182 -13.09 -4.98 5.36
N SER A 183 -12.46 -4.80 6.52
CA SER A 183 -13.02 -4.03 7.64
C SER A 183 -12.07 -3.03 8.27
N ALA A 184 -10.74 -3.25 8.28
CA ALA A 184 -9.77 -2.27 8.77
C ALA A 184 -9.43 -1.23 7.69
N PRO A 185 -9.05 0.02 8.05
CA PRO A 185 -8.66 1.05 7.11
C PRO A 185 -7.23 0.78 6.57
N ALA A 186 -7.07 -0.30 5.82
CA ALA A 186 -5.78 -0.72 5.28
C ALA A 186 -5.87 -1.03 3.78
N VAL A 187 -4.91 -0.49 3.03
CA VAL A 187 -4.75 -0.69 1.58
C VAL A 187 -3.31 -1.10 1.30
N GLY A 188 -3.14 -2.03 0.37
CA GLY A 188 -1.83 -2.47 -0.08
C GLY A 188 -1.67 -2.36 -1.59
N LEU A 189 -0.51 -1.88 -2.03
CA LEU A 189 -0.10 -1.81 -3.42
C LEU A 189 1.19 -2.62 -3.60
N GLN A 190 1.17 -3.66 -4.45
CA GLN A 190 2.37 -4.45 -4.74
C GLN A 190 3.33 -3.71 -5.69
N PHE A 191 2.81 -2.76 -6.44
CA PHE A 191 3.57 -1.90 -7.34
C PHE A 191 4.05 -0.60 -6.67
N HIS A 192 4.85 0.18 -7.39
CA HIS A 192 5.50 1.39 -6.92
C HIS A 192 4.78 2.65 -7.44
N PRO A 193 3.90 3.29 -6.64
CA PRO A 193 3.18 4.50 -7.06
C PRO A 193 4.10 5.73 -7.16
N GLU A 194 5.28 5.71 -6.53
CA GLU A 194 6.28 6.77 -6.57
C GLU A 194 7.12 6.76 -7.85
N SER A 195 7.07 5.66 -8.60
CA SER A 195 7.86 5.52 -9.81
C SER A 195 7.27 6.33 -10.96
N ILE A 196 8.14 6.97 -11.76
CA ILE A 196 7.76 7.64 -13.01
C ILE A 196 7.06 6.68 -14.00
N LEU A 197 7.28 5.38 -13.86
CA LEU A 197 6.63 4.33 -14.65
C LEU A 197 5.21 3.99 -14.17
N THR A 198 4.73 4.67 -13.12
CA THR A 198 3.34 4.64 -12.66
C THR A 198 2.72 6.04 -12.85
N PRO A 199 2.27 6.40 -14.07
CA PRO A 199 1.84 7.78 -14.37
C PRO A 199 0.70 8.28 -13.49
N ALA A 200 -0.20 7.38 -13.08
CA ALA A 200 -1.32 7.69 -12.19
C ALA A 200 -0.94 7.68 -10.69
N GLY A 201 0.31 7.36 -10.35
CA GLY A 201 0.76 7.21 -8.96
C GLY A 201 0.47 8.40 -8.05
N PRO A 202 0.81 9.63 -8.47
CA PRO A 202 0.48 10.83 -7.72
C PRO A 202 -1.02 11.02 -7.44
N THR A 203 -1.87 10.73 -8.42
CA THR A 203 -3.33 10.80 -8.28
C THR A 203 -3.83 9.72 -7.33
N LEU A 204 -3.32 8.50 -7.46
CA LEU A 204 -3.67 7.37 -6.61
C LEU A 204 -3.34 7.63 -5.14
N ILE A 205 -2.14 8.11 -4.84
CA ILE A 205 -1.72 8.42 -3.46
C ILE A 205 -2.61 9.51 -2.86
N SER A 206 -2.97 10.56 -3.63
CA SER A 206 -3.90 11.60 -3.16
C SER A 206 -5.27 11.03 -2.80
N ALA A 207 -5.81 10.16 -3.65
CA ALA A 207 -7.12 9.54 -3.44
C ALA A 207 -7.10 8.57 -2.23
N LEU A 208 -6.01 7.78 -2.08
CA LEU A 208 -5.82 6.89 -0.95
C LEU A 208 -5.66 7.64 0.38
N PHE A 209 -4.97 8.77 0.39
CA PHE A 209 -4.85 9.61 1.57
C PHE A 209 -6.22 10.11 2.03
N THR A 210 -7.02 10.63 1.10
CA THR A 210 -8.38 11.08 1.41
C THR A 210 -9.23 9.93 1.97
N PHE A 211 -9.19 8.78 1.33
CA PHE A 211 -9.94 7.59 1.76
C PHE A 211 -9.52 7.13 3.16
N LEU A 212 -8.23 6.87 3.36
CA LEU A 212 -7.73 6.33 4.62
C LEU A 212 -7.89 7.28 5.82
N THR A 213 -7.91 8.59 5.59
CA THR A 213 -8.14 9.58 6.65
C THR A 213 -9.62 9.83 6.96
N GLN A 214 -10.54 9.42 6.08
CA GLN A 214 -11.98 9.51 6.32
C GLN A 214 -12.54 8.24 6.98
N GLU A 215 -11.89 7.08 6.79
CA GLU A 215 -12.26 5.79 7.38
C GLU A 215 -11.70 5.57 8.81
N ALA A 216 -10.91 6.52 9.32
CA ALA A 216 -10.16 6.45 10.58
C ALA A 216 -11.01 6.79 11.81
#